data_46d8a361efa8b28251654312e6c6dbf9
#
_entry.id   46d8a361efa8b28251654312e6c6dbf9
#
_cell.length_a   1.000
_cell.length_b   1.000
_cell.length_c   1.000
_cell.angle_alpha   90.00
_cell.angle_beta   90.00
_cell.angle_gamma   90.00
#
_symmetry.space_group_name_H-M   'P 1'
#
loop_
_entity.id
_entity.type
_entity.pdbx_description
1 polymer ?
#
loop_
_entity_poly.entity_id
_entity_poly.type
_entity_poly.pdbx_seq_one_letter_code
_entity_poly.pdbx_strand_id
1 'polypeptide(L)'
;MKNILILCTGNSCRSQIAHGYFNNFSKNKAKIYSAGIETHGLNINAVETMKRDQIDISSYKSNNVSEYLNINFDYIITVCDHANENCPYIPSKKAIRIHKNFTDPSKVENSANKEKDFDSCRDEIKDFTIKFYKKYFD
;
A
#
# COMPACT_ATOMS: atom_id res chain seq x y z
N MET A 1 -4.78 -5.75 -18.75
CA MET A 1 -4.89 -5.30 -17.36
C MET A 1 -3.51 -4.95 -16.82
N LYS A 2 -3.38 -3.79 -16.19
CA LYS A 2 -2.09 -3.34 -15.64
C LYS A 2 -1.84 -4.01 -14.28
N ASN A 3 -0.56 -4.27 -13.99
CA ASN A 3 -0.14 -4.81 -12.69
C ASN A 3 0.52 -3.71 -11.86
N ILE A 4 0.02 -3.52 -10.64
CA ILE A 4 0.52 -2.50 -9.72
C ILE A 4 1.04 -3.20 -8.47
N LEU A 5 2.29 -2.92 -8.09
CA LEU A 5 2.89 -3.40 -6.85
C LEU A 5 3.04 -2.25 -5.86
N ILE A 6 2.58 -2.45 -4.64
CA ILE A 6 2.70 -1.48 -3.55
C ILE A 6 3.62 -2.07 -2.50
N LEU A 7 4.68 -1.34 -2.14
CA LEU A 7 5.70 -1.80 -1.21
C LEU A 7 5.75 -0.96 0.07
N CYS A 8 5.88 -1.65 1.18
CA CYS A 8 6.08 -1.08 2.50
C CYS A 8 7.13 -1.94 3.22
N THR A 9 7.49 -1.63 4.45
CA THR A 9 8.47 -2.44 5.18
C THR A 9 7.92 -3.80 5.57
N GLY A 10 6.82 -3.84 6.30
CA GLY A 10 6.26 -5.07 6.87
C GLY A 10 5.01 -5.60 6.19
N ASN A 11 4.50 -4.91 5.19
CA ASN A 11 3.21 -5.22 4.54
C ASN A 11 2.10 -5.44 5.58
N SER A 12 2.03 -4.54 6.52
CA SER A 12 1.17 -4.64 7.69
C SER A 12 0.09 -3.55 7.72
N CYS A 13 0.45 -2.31 7.46
CA CYS A 13 -0.44 -1.16 7.62
C CYS A 13 -0.55 -0.33 6.34
N ARG A 14 0.44 0.52 6.04
CA ARG A 14 0.36 1.50 4.94
C ARG A 14 0.11 0.86 3.58
N SER A 15 0.85 -0.18 3.23
CA SER A 15 0.66 -0.88 1.96
C SER A 15 -0.65 -1.64 1.90
N GLN A 16 -1.17 -2.11 3.03
CA GLN A 16 -2.47 -2.79 3.07
C GLN A 16 -3.62 -1.80 2.89
N ILE A 17 -3.52 -0.63 3.50
CA ILE A 17 -4.50 0.45 3.28
C ILE A 17 -4.49 0.85 1.80
N ALA A 18 -3.30 1.06 1.24
CA ALA A 18 -3.16 1.40 -0.18
C ALA A 18 -3.72 0.29 -1.08
N HIS A 19 -3.42 -0.98 -0.76
CA HIS A 19 -3.95 -2.11 -1.51
C HIS A 19 -5.48 -2.06 -1.56
N GLY A 20 -6.13 -1.79 -0.44
CA GLY A 20 -7.58 -1.69 -0.37
C GLY A 20 -8.14 -0.59 -1.27
N TYR A 21 -7.54 0.60 -1.24
CA TYR A 21 -8.00 1.71 -2.07
C TYR A 21 -7.68 1.50 -3.55
N PHE A 22 -6.48 0.99 -3.87
CA PHE A 22 -6.13 0.71 -5.27
C PHE A 22 -7.09 -0.31 -5.87
N ASN A 23 -7.46 -1.36 -5.13
CA ASN A 23 -8.49 -2.30 -5.57
C ASN A 23 -9.83 -1.62 -5.77
N ASN A 24 -10.25 -0.82 -4.79
CA ASN A 24 -11.57 -0.18 -4.81
C ASN A 24 -11.74 0.78 -5.99
N PHE A 25 -10.68 1.53 -6.33
CA PHE A 25 -10.74 2.53 -7.40
C PHE A 25 -10.25 2.02 -8.76
N SER A 26 -9.79 0.78 -8.85
CA SER A 26 -9.23 0.24 -10.10
C SER A 26 -10.26 0.06 -11.21
N LYS A 27 -11.53 -0.10 -10.87
CA LYS A 27 -12.61 -0.36 -11.83
C LYS A 27 -12.25 -1.50 -12.79
N ASN A 28 -11.62 -2.55 -12.28
CA ASN A 28 -11.17 -3.73 -13.03
C ASN A 28 -10.12 -3.43 -14.12
N LYS A 29 -9.44 -2.29 -14.04
CA LYS A 29 -8.40 -1.91 -15.00
C LYS A 29 -7.00 -2.31 -14.55
N ALA A 30 -6.84 -2.71 -13.29
CA ALA A 30 -5.55 -3.08 -12.73
C ALA A 30 -5.68 -4.24 -11.76
N LYS A 31 -4.64 -5.06 -11.72
CA LYS A 31 -4.46 -6.09 -10.70
C LYS A 31 -3.47 -5.56 -9.67
N ILE A 32 -3.86 -5.60 -8.40
CA ILE A 32 -3.13 -4.98 -7.31
C ILE A 32 -2.41 -6.04 -6.49
N TYR A 33 -1.14 -5.77 -6.21
CA TYR A 33 -0.30 -6.58 -5.32
C TYR A 33 0.26 -5.66 -4.25
N SER A 34 0.40 -6.15 -3.03
CA SER A 34 1.15 -5.45 -2.01
C SER A 34 2.11 -6.41 -1.34
N ALA A 35 3.26 -5.90 -0.93
CA ALA A 35 4.30 -6.71 -0.32
C ALA A 35 5.16 -5.87 0.60
N GLY A 36 5.93 -6.55 1.43
CA GLY A 36 6.93 -5.95 2.29
C GLY A 36 8.30 -6.52 2.02
N ILE A 37 9.32 -5.80 2.49
CA ILE A 37 10.69 -6.32 2.55
C ILE A 37 10.71 -7.45 3.60
N GLU A 38 9.88 -7.31 4.62
CA GLU A 38 9.59 -8.29 5.66
C GLU A 38 8.09 -8.54 5.71
N THR A 39 7.65 -9.49 6.52
CA THR A 39 6.22 -9.74 6.75
C THR A 39 5.92 -9.62 8.24
N HIS A 40 5.06 -8.68 8.62
CA HIS A 40 4.71 -8.42 10.02
C HIS A 40 3.25 -8.79 10.36
N GLY A 41 2.52 -9.37 9.41
CA GLY A 41 1.10 -9.66 9.59
C GLY A 41 0.22 -8.44 9.36
N LEU A 42 -1.06 -8.67 9.13
CA LEU A 42 -2.02 -7.59 8.90
C LEU A 42 -2.34 -6.87 10.21
N ASN A 43 -2.16 -5.55 10.23
CA ASN A 43 -2.43 -4.74 11.41
C ASN A 43 -3.93 -4.57 11.62
N ILE A 44 -4.42 -4.89 12.82
CA ILE A 44 -5.85 -4.81 13.14
C ILE A 44 -6.38 -3.37 13.04
N ASN A 45 -5.57 -2.38 13.38
CA ASN A 45 -5.99 -0.98 13.28
C ASN A 45 -6.15 -0.55 11.82
N ALA A 46 -5.37 -1.14 10.91
CA ALA A 46 -5.54 -0.90 9.48
C ALA A 46 -6.88 -1.49 9.00
N VAL A 47 -7.22 -2.70 9.47
CA VAL A 47 -8.51 -3.32 9.15
C VAL A 47 -9.66 -2.44 9.64
N GLU A 48 -9.57 -1.95 10.87
CA GLU A 48 -10.64 -1.14 11.47
C GLU A 48 -10.79 0.22 10.80
N THR A 49 -9.69 0.90 10.49
CA THR A 49 -9.75 2.20 9.81
C THR A 49 -10.38 2.08 8.41
N MET A 50 -10.05 1.01 7.69
CA MET A 50 -10.64 0.76 6.38
C MET A 50 -12.12 0.41 6.49
N LYS A 51 -12.49 -0.36 7.52
CA LYS A 51 -13.90 -0.68 7.77
C LYS A 51 -14.72 0.58 8.03
N ARG A 52 -14.16 1.56 8.75
CA ARG A 52 -14.84 2.85 8.97
C ARG A 52 -15.11 3.60 7.66
N ASP A 53 -14.35 3.32 6.61
CA ASP A 53 -14.59 3.85 5.26
C ASP A 53 -15.25 2.81 4.34
N GLN A 54 -15.88 1.80 4.92
CA GLN A 54 -16.66 0.77 4.22
C GLN A 54 -15.85 -0.08 3.25
N ILE A 55 -14.57 -0.31 3.55
CA ILE A 55 -13.69 -1.20 2.77
C ILE A 55 -13.20 -2.30 3.69
N ASP A 56 -13.43 -3.55 3.29
CA ASP A 56 -13.01 -4.73 4.05
C ASP A 56 -11.69 -5.27 3.51
N ILE A 57 -10.63 -5.17 4.34
CA ILE A 57 -9.34 -5.77 4.02
C ILE A 57 -9.00 -6.91 4.98
N SER A 58 -9.97 -7.40 5.75
CA SER A 58 -9.73 -8.41 6.80
C SER A 58 -9.17 -9.74 6.27
N SER A 59 -9.37 -10.04 5.00
CA SER A 59 -8.85 -11.26 4.37
C SER A 59 -7.44 -11.08 3.79
N TYR A 60 -6.89 -9.88 3.80
CA TYR A 60 -5.56 -9.62 3.23
C TYR A 60 -4.48 -10.25 4.09
N LYS A 61 -3.35 -10.57 3.47
CA LYS A 61 -2.20 -11.19 4.13
C LYS A 61 -0.94 -10.40 3.84
N SER A 62 0.01 -10.46 4.77
CA SER A 62 1.34 -9.92 4.53
C SER A 62 2.10 -10.85 3.59
N ASN A 63 2.67 -10.30 2.53
CA ASN A 63 3.46 -11.04 1.56
C ASN A 63 4.85 -10.43 1.47
N ASN A 64 5.86 -11.27 1.25
CA ASN A 64 7.22 -10.80 1.00
C ASN A 64 7.36 -10.50 -0.48
N VAL A 65 8.07 -9.42 -0.82
CA VAL A 65 8.27 -9.01 -2.20
C VAL A 65 8.90 -10.10 -3.06
N SER A 66 9.68 -11.01 -2.46
CA SER A 66 10.29 -12.13 -3.18
C SER A 66 9.27 -13.05 -3.84
N GLU A 67 8.03 -13.06 -3.36
CA GLU A 67 6.96 -13.88 -3.94
C GLU A 67 6.52 -13.37 -5.31
N TYR A 68 6.82 -12.11 -5.63
CA TYR A 68 6.29 -11.43 -6.82
C TYR A 68 7.35 -11.06 -7.86
N LEU A 69 8.58 -11.53 -7.71
CA LEU A 69 9.68 -11.15 -8.62
C LEU A 69 9.48 -11.63 -10.06
N ASN A 70 8.62 -12.64 -10.27
CA ASN A 70 8.32 -13.17 -11.61
C ASN A 70 7.19 -12.44 -12.32
N ILE A 71 6.60 -11.46 -11.67
CA ILE A 71 5.48 -10.69 -12.24
C ILE A 71 6.03 -9.43 -12.91
N ASN A 72 5.56 -9.15 -14.12
CA ASN A 72 5.86 -7.90 -14.80
C ASN A 72 4.94 -6.81 -14.31
N PHE A 73 5.50 -5.86 -13.56
CA PHE A 73 4.73 -4.74 -13.05
C PHE A 73 4.78 -3.56 -14.00
N ASP A 74 3.66 -2.88 -14.13
CA ASP A 74 3.55 -1.63 -14.88
C ASP A 74 3.84 -0.43 -13.97
N TYR A 75 3.53 -0.57 -12.68
CA TYR A 75 3.77 0.47 -11.66
C TYR A 75 4.29 -0.19 -10.40
N ILE A 76 5.33 0.42 -9.81
CA ILE A 76 5.87 0.00 -8.51
C ILE A 76 5.83 1.23 -7.61
N ILE A 77 5.07 1.14 -6.54
CA ILE A 77 4.83 2.27 -5.63
C ILE A 77 5.36 1.92 -4.26
N THR A 78 6.31 2.70 -3.75
CA THR A 78 6.78 2.57 -2.38
C THR A 78 6.08 3.62 -1.52
N VAL A 79 5.56 3.19 -0.36
CA VAL A 79 4.76 4.06 0.53
C VAL A 79 5.46 4.37 1.85
N CYS A 80 6.72 3.96 2.00
CA CYS A 80 7.57 4.35 3.11
C CYS A 80 9.02 4.47 2.66
N ASP A 81 9.76 5.38 3.31
CA ASP A 81 11.15 5.64 2.95
C ASP A 81 12.04 4.42 3.12
N HIS A 82 11.84 3.65 4.20
CA HIS A 82 12.62 2.44 4.45
C HIS A 82 12.52 1.44 3.31
N ALA A 83 11.31 1.20 2.79
CA ALA A 83 11.10 0.30 1.66
C ALA A 83 11.75 0.84 0.39
N ASN A 84 11.70 2.16 0.18
CA ASN A 84 12.33 2.78 -0.98
C ASN A 84 13.86 2.62 -0.96
N GLU A 85 14.47 2.77 0.22
CA GLU A 85 15.92 2.67 0.39
C GLU A 85 16.44 1.23 0.37
N ASN A 86 15.63 0.27 0.82
CA ASN A 86 16.02 -1.12 1.01
C ASN A 86 15.32 -2.09 0.07
N CYS A 87 14.66 -1.59 -0.95
CA CYS A 87 13.93 -2.43 -1.90
C CYS A 87 14.90 -3.34 -2.65
N PRO A 88 14.65 -4.66 -2.69
CA PRO A 88 15.47 -5.56 -3.50
C PRO A 88 15.27 -5.26 -4.98
N TYR A 89 16.16 -5.79 -5.81
CA TYR A 89 16.02 -5.64 -7.26
C TYR A 89 14.73 -6.30 -7.75
N ILE A 90 13.90 -5.53 -8.41
CA ILE A 90 12.66 -6.02 -9.03
C ILE A 90 12.83 -5.89 -10.54
N PRO A 91 12.80 -7.03 -11.29
CA PRO A 91 13.18 -7.03 -12.70
C PRO A 91 12.12 -6.52 -13.68
N SER A 92 11.25 -5.61 -13.24
CA SER A 92 10.26 -4.95 -14.10
C SER A 92 10.86 -3.67 -14.68
N LYS A 93 11.65 -3.80 -15.73
CA LYS A 93 12.45 -2.71 -16.30
C LYS A 93 11.63 -1.54 -16.83
N LYS A 94 10.42 -1.83 -17.32
CA LYS A 94 9.54 -0.82 -17.91
C LYS A 94 8.56 -0.22 -16.91
N ALA A 95 8.62 -0.65 -15.64
CA ALA A 95 7.70 -0.14 -14.62
C ALA A 95 7.95 1.34 -14.35
N ILE A 96 6.87 2.07 -14.18
CA ILE A 96 6.93 3.43 -13.64
C ILE A 96 7.05 3.30 -12.13
N ARG A 97 8.13 3.86 -11.56
CA ARG A 97 8.41 3.76 -10.14
C ARG A 97 8.03 5.07 -9.46
N ILE A 98 7.21 4.97 -8.42
CA ILE A 98 6.69 6.13 -7.69
C ILE A 98 6.99 5.92 -6.21
N HIS A 99 7.48 6.97 -5.56
CA HIS A 99 7.69 6.94 -4.12
C HIS A 99 6.88 8.05 -3.45
N LYS A 100 6.11 7.67 -2.43
CA LYS A 100 5.39 8.62 -1.58
C LYS A 100 5.41 8.10 -0.15
N ASN A 101 6.18 8.74 0.72
CA ASN A 101 6.21 8.36 2.13
C ASN A 101 4.95 8.82 2.85
N PHE A 102 4.35 7.89 3.60
CA PHE A 102 3.28 8.20 4.55
C PHE A 102 3.78 7.90 5.95
N THR A 103 3.50 8.78 6.90
CA THR A 103 3.87 8.55 8.30
C THR A 103 3.20 7.27 8.81
N ASP A 104 3.98 6.41 9.47
CA ASP A 104 3.46 5.16 10.02
C ASP A 104 2.60 5.46 11.25
N PRO A 105 1.27 5.28 11.19
CA PRO A 105 0.39 5.61 12.31
C PRO A 105 0.57 4.67 13.50
N SER A 106 1.13 3.46 13.28
CA SER A 106 1.38 2.51 14.35
C SER A 106 2.55 2.90 15.23
N LYS A 107 3.41 3.81 14.77
CA LYS A 107 4.63 4.24 15.45
C LYS A 107 4.56 5.67 15.98
N VAL A 108 3.41 6.30 15.96
CA VAL A 108 3.23 7.62 16.55
C VAL A 108 3.26 7.46 18.06
N GLU A 109 4.33 8.00 18.69
CA GLU A 109 4.50 7.90 20.13
C GLU A 109 3.58 8.87 20.86
N ASN A 110 3.17 8.49 22.07
CA ASN A 110 2.34 9.32 22.97
C ASN A 110 1.03 9.80 22.33
N SER A 111 0.56 9.09 21.32
CA SER A 111 -0.72 9.43 20.73
C SER A 111 -1.87 9.10 21.67
N ALA A 112 -2.65 10.09 22.01
CA ALA A 112 -3.87 9.91 22.82
C ALA A 112 -4.99 9.30 22.00
N ASN A 113 -4.87 9.29 20.65
CA ASN A 113 -5.93 8.82 19.77
C ASN A 113 -5.37 8.09 18.54
N LYS A 114 -5.07 6.81 18.73
CA LYS A 114 -4.58 5.94 17.65
C LYS A 114 -5.56 5.85 16.50
N GLU A 115 -6.85 5.81 16.80
CA GLU A 115 -7.90 5.74 15.77
C GLU A 115 -7.82 6.93 14.82
N LYS A 116 -7.65 8.12 15.35
CA LYS A 116 -7.51 9.34 14.56
C LYS A 116 -6.25 9.31 13.70
N ASP A 117 -5.14 8.80 14.24
CA ASP A 117 -3.89 8.70 13.50
C ASP A 117 -4.02 7.76 12.31
N PHE A 118 -4.66 6.62 12.50
CA PHE A 118 -4.93 5.67 11.42
C PHE A 118 -5.90 6.25 10.39
N ASP A 119 -6.94 6.94 10.82
CA ASP A 119 -7.90 7.57 9.92
C ASP A 119 -7.24 8.67 9.08
N SER A 120 -6.35 9.46 9.67
CA SER A 120 -5.61 10.51 8.95
C SER A 120 -4.69 9.90 7.90
N CYS A 121 -3.95 8.85 8.25
CA CYS A 121 -3.10 8.13 7.31
C CYS A 121 -3.93 7.52 6.17
N ARG A 122 -5.05 6.90 6.51
CA ARG A 122 -5.99 6.34 5.54
C ARG A 122 -6.44 7.40 4.53
N ASP A 123 -6.82 8.57 5.01
CA ASP A 123 -7.34 9.63 4.14
C ASP A 123 -6.25 10.19 3.21
N GLU A 124 -5.01 10.30 3.69
CA GLU A 124 -3.88 10.68 2.84
C GLU A 124 -3.62 9.66 1.73
N ILE A 125 -3.66 8.39 2.06
CA ILE A 125 -3.46 7.29 1.09
C ILE A 125 -4.61 7.26 0.08
N LYS A 126 -5.84 7.45 0.55
CA LYS A 126 -7.02 7.53 -0.32
C LYS A 126 -6.87 8.65 -1.35
N ASP A 127 -6.50 9.85 -0.91
CA ASP A 127 -6.29 10.99 -1.79
C ASP A 127 -5.20 10.70 -2.82
N PHE A 128 -4.08 10.14 -2.39
CA PHE A 128 -2.99 9.73 -3.27
C PHE A 128 -3.49 8.75 -4.34
N THR A 129 -4.29 7.76 -3.94
CA THR A 129 -4.83 6.74 -4.84
C THR A 129 -5.72 7.36 -5.92
N ILE A 130 -6.61 8.24 -5.52
CA ILE A 130 -7.51 8.92 -6.45
C ILE A 130 -6.71 9.73 -7.47
N LYS A 131 -5.72 10.49 -7.01
CA LYS A 131 -4.84 11.29 -7.87
C LYS A 131 -4.01 10.41 -8.81
N PHE A 132 -3.55 9.27 -8.31
CA PHE A 132 -2.81 8.30 -9.13
C PHE A 132 -3.64 7.82 -10.32
N TYR A 133 -4.86 7.36 -10.06
CA TYR A 133 -5.70 6.85 -11.15
C TYR A 133 -6.08 7.95 -12.14
N LYS A 134 -6.30 9.15 -11.65
CA LYS A 134 -6.58 10.31 -12.51
C LYS A 134 -5.42 10.61 -13.45
N LYS A 135 -4.19 10.52 -12.95
CA LYS A 135 -2.99 10.82 -13.73
C LYS A 135 -2.64 9.73 -14.74
N TYR A 136 -2.78 8.46 -14.35
CA TYR A 136 -2.23 7.34 -15.12
C TYR A 136 -3.29 6.50 -15.85
N PHE A 137 -4.54 6.58 -15.48
CA PHE A 137 -5.60 5.72 -16.03
C PHE A 137 -6.73 6.46 -16.73
N ASP A 138 -6.77 7.77 -16.65
CA ASP A 138 -7.80 8.57 -17.34
C ASP A 138 -7.32 9.06 -18.70
#